data_3de58e07253bc549f8a014a7f149b5f8
#
_entry.id   3de58e07253bc549f8a014a7f149b5f8
#
_cell.length_a   1.000
_cell.length_b   1.000
_cell.length_c   1.000
_cell.angle_alpha   90.00
_cell.angle_beta   90.00
_cell.angle_gamma   90.00
#
_symmetry.space_group_name_H-M   'P 1'
#
loop_
_entity.id
_entity.type
_entity.pdbx_description
1 polymer ?
#
loop_
_entity_poly.entity_id
_entity_poly.type
_entity_poly.pdbx_seq_one_letter_code
_entity_poly.pdbx_strand_id
1 'polypeptide(L)'
;MTDPAVERDAAEAASAFSHPPVAPDATAAYGDHPDHVIDFYAPRGDVVTSAASAPLVVLLHGGAWRAPYDRVHVSPLADFLARCGFAVASVEYRRGSSGPVPHQGAGAGAGVGAGGLVAGRWPETFDDVAAAMDALPGLAAASVPAADPRRTVIAGHSAGGHLALWAAARHVLPAGSPAGWKLPSPPLLRGVVALAPIADFEVAEELGVCGGASAQLLGGDAHWAERVAYADPAALVPTGIATTIVHGREDIVVPSAVAESYVAAAAKAGETVGLTLLDGVGHFPLIDPAADACAVVAEEISQLAW
;
A
#
# COMPACT_ATOMS: atom_id res chain seq x y z
N MET A 1 -13.57 -10.71 29.75
CA MET A 1 -13.85 -9.39 29.14
C MET A 1 -12.87 -9.27 27.99
N THR A 2 -13.36 -9.03 26.81
CA THR A 2 -12.54 -8.80 25.61
C THR A 2 -11.79 -7.49 25.78
N ASP A 3 -10.58 -7.38 25.24
CA ASP A 3 -9.82 -6.14 25.25
C ASP A 3 -10.57 -5.06 24.42
N PRO A 4 -10.83 -3.86 24.97
CA PRO A 4 -11.52 -2.80 24.22
C PRO A 4 -10.84 -2.41 22.90
N ALA A 5 -9.50 -2.53 22.81
CA ALA A 5 -8.77 -2.27 21.58
C ALA A 5 -9.10 -3.31 20.49
N VAL A 6 -9.22 -4.58 20.88
CA VAL A 6 -9.60 -5.68 19.95
C VAL A 6 -11.07 -5.53 19.51
N GLU A 7 -11.97 -5.13 20.44
CA GLU A 7 -13.38 -4.88 20.08
C GLU A 7 -13.52 -3.72 19.09
N ARG A 8 -12.76 -2.64 19.28
CA ARG A 8 -12.74 -1.50 18.35
C ARG A 8 -12.19 -1.93 16.99
N ASP A 9 -11.04 -2.58 16.94
CA ASP A 9 -10.44 -3.07 15.68
C ASP A 9 -11.39 -3.96 14.90
N ALA A 10 -12.08 -4.88 15.58
CA ALA A 10 -13.08 -5.74 14.96
C ALA A 10 -14.29 -4.95 14.41
N ALA A 11 -14.72 -3.91 15.11
CA ALA A 11 -15.83 -3.06 14.66
C ALA A 11 -15.42 -2.20 13.45
N GLU A 12 -14.22 -1.62 13.45
CA GLU A 12 -13.65 -0.87 12.33
C GLU A 12 -13.47 -1.76 11.09
N ALA A 13 -12.92 -2.97 11.26
CA ALA A 13 -12.81 -3.94 10.20
C ALA A 13 -14.18 -4.33 9.63
N ALA A 14 -15.16 -4.60 10.51
CA ALA A 14 -16.52 -4.92 10.08
C ALA A 14 -17.16 -3.79 9.28
N SER A 15 -16.90 -2.52 9.62
CA SER A 15 -17.36 -1.35 8.87
C SER A 15 -16.69 -1.29 7.50
N ALA A 16 -15.37 -1.27 7.45
CA ALA A 16 -14.60 -1.13 6.22
C ALA A 16 -14.91 -2.24 5.20
N PHE A 17 -15.11 -3.47 5.67
CA PHE A 17 -15.44 -4.62 4.80
C PHE A 17 -16.94 -4.84 4.58
N SER A 18 -17.82 -3.99 5.13
CA SER A 18 -19.27 -4.07 4.89
C SER A 18 -19.70 -3.50 3.54
N HIS A 19 -18.88 -2.67 2.93
CA HIS A 19 -19.20 -2.02 1.66
C HIS A 19 -19.20 -3.04 0.51
N PRO A 20 -20.24 -3.04 -0.35
CA PRO A 20 -20.23 -3.91 -1.51
C PRO A 20 -19.09 -3.50 -2.47
N PRO A 21 -18.47 -4.46 -3.14
CA PRO A 21 -17.49 -4.16 -4.18
C PRO A 21 -18.07 -3.25 -5.27
N VAL A 22 -17.26 -2.31 -5.74
CA VAL A 22 -17.62 -1.40 -6.83
C VAL A 22 -16.91 -1.85 -8.11
N ALA A 23 -17.70 -2.05 -9.18
CA ALA A 23 -17.12 -2.42 -10.47
C ALA A 23 -16.28 -1.25 -11.04
N PRO A 24 -15.09 -1.52 -11.61
CA PRO A 24 -14.30 -0.52 -12.30
C PRO A 24 -14.95 -0.08 -13.60
N ASP A 25 -14.57 1.11 -14.09
CA ASP A 25 -14.98 1.59 -15.42
C ASP A 25 -14.22 0.87 -16.54
N ALA A 26 -12.99 0.43 -16.27
CA ALA A 26 -12.17 -0.37 -17.17
C ALA A 26 -11.20 -1.26 -16.39
N THR A 27 -10.78 -2.37 -16.99
CA THR A 27 -9.71 -3.23 -16.47
C THR A 27 -8.70 -3.46 -17.59
N ALA A 28 -7.41 -3.36 -17.29
CA ALA A 28 -6.35 -3.64 -18.26
C ALA A 28 -5.27 -4.54 -17.64
N ALA A 29 -4.73 -5.45 -18.44
CA ALA A 29 -3.62 -6.30 -18.03
C ALA A 29 -2.28 -5.57 -18.25
N TYR A 30 -1.35 -5.72 -17.28
CA TYR A 30 0.04 -5.28 -17.41
C TYR A 30 1.02 -6.43 -17.65
N GLY A 31 0.52 -7.67 -17.72
CA GLY A 31 1.30 -8.89 -17.98
C GLY A 31 0.38 -10.10 -18.20
N ASP A 32 0.97 -11.29 -18.30
CA ASP A 32 0.27 -12.52 -18.67
C ASP A 32 -0.34 -13.31 -17.49
N HIS A 33 0.03 -12.96 -16.22
CA HIS A 33 -0.52 -13.63 -15.05
C HIS A 33 -1.95 -13.14 -14.76
N PRO A 34 -2.87 -13.97 -14.23
CA PRO A 34 -4.23 -13.53 -13.86
C PRO A 34 -4.27 -12.35 -12.89
N ASP A 35 -3.27 -12.23 -12.00
CA ASP A 35 -3.13 -11.11 -11.08
C ASP A 35 -2.45 -9.88 -11.72
N HIS A 36 -1.97 -9.97 -12.96
CA HIS A 36 -1.37 -8.82 -13.66
C HIS A 36 -2.44 -7.92 -14.26
N VAL A 37 -3.28 -7.34 -13.41
CA VAL A 37 -4.39 -6.47 -13.84
C VAL A 37 -4.44 -5.18 -13.01
N ILE A 38 -4.93 -4.13 -13.64
CA ILE A 38 -5.24 -2.84 -13.01
C ILE A 38 -6.70 -2.52 -13.30
N ASP A 39 -7.46 -2.24 -12.25
CA ASP A 39 -8.82 -1.72 -12.35
C ASP A 39 -8.78 -0.19 -12.34
N PHE A 40 -9.45 0.41 -13.31
CA PHE A 40 -9.49 1.86 -13.48
C PHE A 40 -10.87 2.41 -13.14
N TYR A 41 -10.88 3.51 -12.36
CA TYR A 41 -12.06 4.28 -12.02
C TYR A 41 -11.91 5.69 -12.58
N ALA A 42 -12.85 6.09 -13.42
CA ALA A 42 -12.87 7.41 -14.01
C ALA A 42 -13.24 8.47 -12.96
N PRO A 43 -12.65 9.69 -13.05
CA PRO A 43 -13.00 10.76 -12.13
C PRO A 43 -14.46 11.13 -12.25
N ARG A 44 -15.12 11.35 -11.11
CA ARG A 44 -16.54 11.72 -10.97
C ARG A 44 -16.65 12.96 -10.09
N GLY A 45 -17.83 13.59 -10.06
CA GLY A 45 -18.12 14.75 -9.23
C GLY A 45 -18.03 16.08 -9.97
N ASP A 46 -18.47 17.15 -9.30
CA ASP A 46 -18.63 18.49 -9.87
C ASP A 46 -17.31 19.22 -10.18
N VAL A 47 -16.19 18.69 -9.67
CA VAL A 47 -14.83 19.22 -9.88
C VAL A 47 -14.30 18.90 -11.27
N VAL A 48 -14.90 17.92 -11.96
CA VAL A 48 -14.51 17.54 -13.33
C VAL A 48 -15.14 18.52 -14.31
N THR A 49 -14.52 19.69 -14.49
CA THR A 49 -14.85 20.54 -15.62
C THR A 49 -14.34 19.87 -16.90
N SER A 50 -15.14 19.87 -17.94
CA SER A 50 -14.94 19.13 -19.20
C SER A 50 -13.63 19.42 -19.98
N ALA A 51 -12.72 20.23 -19.43
CA ALA A 51 -11.46 20.64 -20.04
C ALA A 51 -10.21 20.34 -19.20
N ALA A 52 -10.34 19.94 -17.93
CA ALA A 52 -9.20 19.69 -17.07
C ALA A 52 -8.96 18.17 -16.89
N SER A 53 -7.74 17.71 -17.15
CA SER A 53 -7.33 16.35 -16.83
C SER A 53 -7.27 16.15 -15.30
N ALA A 54 -7.69 14.99 -14.81
CA ALA A 54 -7.70 14.65 -13.39
C ALA A 54 -6.34 14.09 -12.94
N PRO A 55 -5.89 14.35 -11.71
CA PRO A 55 -4.75 13.65 -11.15
C PRO A 55 -5.03 12.14 -11.10
N LEU A 56 -3.95 11.35 -11.23
CA LEU A 56 -4.02 9.88 -11.16
C LEU A 56 -3.58 9.41 -9.78
N VAL A 57 -4.42 8.64 -9.11
CA VAL A 57 -4.08 7.93 -7.89
C VAL A 57 -3.82 6.47 -8.22
N VAL A 58 -2.63 5.98 -7.94
CA VAL A 58 -2.33 4.54 -7.94
C VAL A 58 -2.66 4.01 -6.56
N LEU A 59 -3.52 3.02 -6.47
CA LEU A 59 -3.94 2.42 -5.21
C LEU A 59 -3.42 0.99 -5.10
N LEU A 60 -2.61 0.72 -4.06
CA LEU A 60 -2.10 -0.60 -3.70
C LEU A 60 -2.83 -1.11 -2.45
N HIS A 61 -3.45 -2.28 -2.58
CA HIS A 61 -4.25 -2.85 -1.51
C HIS A 61 -3.40 -3.45 -0.38
N GLY A 62 -3.99 -3.58 0.81
CA GLY A 62 -3.40 -4.23 1.98
C GLY A 62 -3.61 -5.74 2.03
N GLY A 63 -3.55 -6.28 3.26
CA GLY A 63 -3.79 -7.69 3.53
C GLY A 63 -2.54 -8.50 3.83
N ALA A 64 -1.49 -7.88 4.34
CA ALA A 64 -0.23 -8.52 4.74
C ALA A 64 0.36 -9.41 3.63
N TRP A 65 0.20 -9.01 2.37
CA TRP A 65 0.63 -9.74 1.16
C TRP A 65 0.06 -11.18 1.10
N ARG A 66 -1.12 -11.45 1.68
CA ARG A 66 -1.75 -12.79 1.76
C ARG A 66 -2.88 -12.95 0.75
N ALA A 67 -3.03 -14.17 0.22
CA ALA A 67 -3.97 -14.50 -0.85
C ALA A 67 -5.44 -14.12 -0.65
N PRO A 68 -6.03 -14.13 0.58
CA PRO A 68 -7.44 -13.78 0.75
C PRO A 68 -7.80 -12.33 0.43
N TYR A 69 -6.81 -11.44 0.40
CA TYR A 69 -7.02 -10.01 0.17
C TYR A 69 -6.54 -9.64 -1.23
N ASP A 70 -7.35 -8.92 -1.96
CA ASP A 70 -7.09 -8.49 -3.32
C ASP A 70 -7.54 -7.03 -3.54
N ARG A 71 -7.39 -6.51 -4.75
CA ARG A 71 -7.81 -5.14 -5.09
C ARG A 71 -9.31 -4.89 -4.93
N VAL A 72 -10.14 -5.95 -4.91
CA VAL A 72 -11.59 -5.82 -4.84
C VAL A 72 -12.04 -5.25 -3.48
N HIS A 73 -11.36 -5.61 -2.39
CA HIS A 73 -11.73 -5.10 -1.07
C HIS A 73 -11.46 -3.60 -0.89
N VAL A 74 -10.59 -2.98 -1.68
CA VAL A 74 -10.36 -1.52 -1.69
C VAL A 74 -11.12 -0.82 -2.81
N SER A 75 -11.98 -1.52 -3.55
CA SER A 75 -12.79 -0.92 -4.60
C SER A 75 -13.77 0.16 -4.09
N PRO A 76 -14.33 0.08 -2.85
CA PRO A 76 -15.11 1.18 -2.27
C PRO A 76 -14.29 2.45 -2.04
N LEU A 77 -13.03 2.32 -1.59
CA LEU A 77 -12.09 3.44 -1.48
C LEU A 77 -11.75 4.01 -2.85
N ALA A 78 -11.51 3.16 -3.85
CA ALA A 78 -11.22 3.60 -5.21
C ALA A 78 -12.38 4.42 -5.80
N ASP A 79 -13.62 3.99 -5.62
CA ASP A 79 -14.82 4.74 -6.02
C ASP A 79 -14.98 6.04 -5.22
N PHE A 80 -14.69 6.03 -3.92
CA PHE A 80 -14.72 7.23 -3.10
C PHE A 80 -13.73 8.28 -3.63
N LEU A 81 -12.48 7.90 -3.91
CA LEU A 81 -11.48 8.79 -4.51
C LEU A 81 -11.90 9.27 -5.91
N ALA A 82 -12.53 8.40 -6.71
CA ALA A 82 -13.06 8.79 -8.01
C ALA A 82 -14.15 9.87 -7.87
N ARG A 83 -15.01 9.77 -6.86
CA ARG A 83 -15.99 10.82 -6.53
C ARG A 83 -15.37 12.11 -6.01
N CYS A 84 -14.18 12.04 -5.41
CA CYS A 84 -13.38 13.22 -5.07
C CYS A 84 -12.69 13.87 -6.27
N GLY A 85 -12.89 13.35 -7.50
CA GLY A 85 -12.37 13.93 -8.74
C GLY A 85 -11.04 13.37 -9.23
N PHE A 86 -10.53 12.30 -8.61
CA PHE A 86 -9.32 11.61 -9.06
C PHE A 86 -9.65 10.54 -10.12
N ALA A 87 -8.74 10.33 -11.07
CA ALA A 87 -8.66 9.07 -11.77
C ALA A 87 -7.94 8.06 -10.85
N VAL A 88 -8.44 6.83 -10.74
CA VAL A 88 -7.83 5.83 -9.84
C VAL A 88 -7.42 4.60 -10.62
N ALA A 89 -6.22 4.09 -10.36
CA ALA A 89 -5.68 2.84 -10.87
C ALA A 89 -5.42 1.90 -9.68
N SER A 90 -6.33 0.96 -9.43
CA SER A 90 -6.21 -0.04 -8.36
C SER A 90 -5.47 -1.27 -8.89
N VAL A 91 -4.26 -1.47 -8.39
CA VAL A 91 -3.33 -2.48 -8.89
C VAL A 91 -3.50 -3.78 -8.13
N GLU A 92 -3.62 -4.89 -8.87
CA GLU A 92 -3.47 -6.22 -8.35
C GLU A 92 -2.02 -6.69 -8.50
N TYR A 93 -1.55 -7.55 -7.59
CA TYR A 93 -0.21 -8.10 -7.61
C TYR A 93 -0.19 -9.51 -7.01
N ARG A 94 0.76 -10.36 -7.39
CA ARG A 94 0.91 -11.69 -6.82
C ARG A 94 1.27 -11.61 -5.34
N ARG A 95 0.58 -12.39 -4.56
CA ARG A 95 0.71 -12.51 -3.10
C ARG A 95 0.90 -13.95 -2.70
N GLY A 96 1.02 -14.18 -1.38
CA GLY A 96 1.21 -15.50 -0.82
C GLY A 96 0.09 -16.48 -1.19
N SER A 97 0.40 -17.77 -1.09
CA SER A 97 -0.53 -18.83 -1.40
C SER A 97 -1.47 -19.14 -0.22
N SER A 98 -2.63 -19.73 -0.51
CA SER A 98 -3.56 -20.30 0.47
C SER A 98 -3.19 -21.72 0.93
N GLY A 99 -1.94 -22.15 0.70
CA GLY A 99 -1.46 -23.49 1.09
C GLY A 99 -0.94 -23.56 2.53
N PRO A 100 -0.85 -24.78 3.12
CA PRO A 100 -0.31 -24.95 4.45
C PRO A 100 1.18 -24.55 4.49
N VAL A 101 1.55 -23.74 5.50
CA VAL A 101 2.96 -23.41 5.78
C VAL A 101 3.65 -24.65 6.33
N PRO A 102 4.85 -25.01 5.86
CA PRO A 102 5.70 -25.95 6.61
C PRO A 102 5.99 -25.35 7.98
N HIS A 103 5.60 -26.07 9.05
CA HIS A 103 5.84 -25.63 10.42
C HIS A 103 7.34 -25.45 10.68
N GLN A 104 7.76 -24.25 10.96
CA GLN A 104 8.98 -23.97 11.71
C GLN A 104 8.58 -23.21 12.97
N GLY A 105 8.76 -23.87 14.10
CA GLY A 105 8.89 -23.38 15.45
C GLY A 105 7.83 -22.39 15.97
N ALA A 106 6.92 -22.89 16.80
CA ALA A 106 5.92 -22.09 17.51
C ALA A 106 6.56 -21.07 18.47
N GLY A 107 6.43 -19.79 18.14
CA GLY A 107 6.52 -18.66 19.07
C GLY A 107 5.13 -18.04 19.18
N ALA A 108 4.57 -18.05 20.40
CA ALA A 108 3.20 -17.65 20.66
C ALA A 108 3.03 -16.13 20.59
N GLY A 109 2.21 -15.67 19.65
CA GLY A 109 1.58 -14.37 19.63
C GLY A 109 0.25 -14.54 18.90
N ALA A 110 -0.85 -14.68 19.63
CA ALA A 110 -2.16 -15.01 19.08
C ALA A 110 -2.83 -13.77 18.48
N GLY A 111 -2.54 -13.48 17.24
CA GLY A 111 -3.46 -12.80 16.34
C GLY A 111 -4.32 -13.86 15.66
N VAL A 112 -5.62 -13.63 15.51
CA VAL A 112 -6.63 -14.56 15.02
C VAL A 112 -6.10 -15.35 13.83
N GLY A 113 -5.92 -16.65 14.02
CA GLY A 113 -5.23 -17.53 13.11
C GLY A 113 -5.90 -17.63 11.74
N ALA A 114 -5.32 -16.98 10.76
CA ALA A 114 -5.41 -17.41 9.38
C ALA A 114 -4.49 -18.63 9.24
N GLY A 115 -4.96 -19.81 9.64
CA GLY A 115 -4.17 -21.03 9.61
C GLY A 115 -3.56 -21.27 8.23
N GLY A 116 -2.23 -21.29 8.17
CA GLY A 116 -1.50 -21.74 7.01
C GLY A 116 -1.32 -20.74 5.86
N LEU A 117 -1.64 -19.46 6.02
CA LEU A 117 -1.45 -18.45 4.97
C LEU A 117 -0.02 -17.89 5.01
N VAL A 118 0.69 -18.00 3.91
CA VAL A 118 2.02 -17.42 3.71
C VAL A 118 1.87 -16.01 3.15
N ALA A 119 2.60 -15.04 3.70
CA ALA A 119 2.69 -13.69 3.18
C ALA A 119 3.68 -13.61 2.02
N GLY A 120 3.32 -12.86 1.00
CA GLY A 120 4.17 -12.47 -0.12
C GLY A 120 4.58 -13.59 -1.06
N ARG A 121 5.33 -13.17 -2.04
CA ARG A 121 6.07 -14.02 -2.99
C ARG A 121 7.30 -13.24 -3.43
N TRP A 122 8.45 -13.63 -2.92
CA TRP A 122 9.71 -13.12 -3.39
C TRP A 122 10.22 -13.89 -4.60
N PRO A 123 10.63 -13.24 -5.70
CA PRO A 123 10.61 -11.77 -5.93
C PRO A 123 9.29 -11.27 -6.55
N GLU A 124 8.34 -12.14 -6.84
CA GLU A 124 7.22 -11.90 -7.76
C GLU A 124 6.29 -10.76 -7.31
N THR A 125 6.09 -10.55 -6.00
CA THR A 125 5.27 -9.43 -5.51
C THR A 125 5.86 -8.09 -5.93
N PHE A 126 7.17 -7.95 -5.84
CA PHE A 126 7.89 -6.74 -6.23
C PHE A 126 8.03 -6.61 -7.75
N ASP A 127 8.24 -7.73 -8.46
CA ASP A 127 8.25 -7.77 -9.94
C ASP A 127 6.96 -7.21 -10.50
N ASP A 128 5.83 -7.61 -9.91
CA ASP A 128 4.51 -7.21 -10.36
C ASP A 128 4.26 -5.73 -10.13
N VAL A 129 4.61 -5.22 -8.93
CA VAL A 129 4.48 -3.78 -8.65
C VAL A 129 5.38 -2.96 -9.56
N ALA A 130 6.61 -3.41 -9.81
CA ALA A 130 7.51 -2.74 -10.75
C ALA A 130 6.92 -2.71 -12.17
N ALA A 131 6.45 -3.86 -12.67
CA ALA A 131 5.86 -3.98 -14.01
C ALA A 131 4.56 -3.15 -14.16
N ALA A 132 3.69 -3.18 -13.12
CA ALA A 132 2.47 -2.38 -13.11
C ALA A 132 2.77 -0.88 -13.20
N MET A 133 3.73 -0.39 -12.39
CA MET A 133 4.14 1.02 -12.40
C MET A 133 4.76 1.44 -13.74
N ASP A 134 5.55 0.56 -14.37
CA ASP A 134 6.18 0.83 -15.66
C ASP A 134 5.15 0.85 -16.82
N ALA A 135 4.12 0.00 -16.76
CA ALA A 135 3.04 -0.05 -17.75
C ALA A 135 1.97 1.05 -17.55
N LEU A 136 1.86 1.58 -16.33
CA LEU A 136 0.76 2.46 -15.91
C LEU A 136 0.50 3.66 -16.82
N PRO A 137 1.51 4.45 -17.29
CA PRO A 137 1.23 5.64 -18.08
C PRO A 137 0.49 5.32 -19.40
N GLY A 138 0.88 4.23 -20.06
CA GLY A 138 0.24 3.78 -21.29
C GLY A 138 -1.16 3.21 -21.04
N LEU A 139 -1.32 2.39 -20.00
CA LEU A 139 -2.60 1.78 -19.66
C LEU A 139 -3.62 2.82 -19.16
N ALA A 140 -3.20 3.79 -18.35
CA ALA A 140 -4.08 4.87 -17.89
C ALA A 140 -4.55 5.75 -19.05
N ALA A 141 -3.66 6.11 -19.98
CA ALA A 141 -4.01 6.89 -21.17
C ALA A 141 -5.05 6.17 -22.05
N ALA A 142 -4.99 4.85 -22.13
CA ALA A 142 -5.93 4.03 -22.91
C ALA A 142 -7.26 3.81 -22.17
N SER A 143 -7.22 3.57 -20.87
CA SER A 143 -8.38 3.14 -20.06
C SER A 143 -9.18 4.31 -19.49
N VAL A 144 -8.50 5.38 -19.06
CA VAL A 144 -9.11 6.59 -18.48
C VAL A 144 -8.44 7.82 -19.09
N PRO A 145 -8.82 8.24 -20.31
CA PRO A 145 -8.21 9.37 -21.03
C PRO A 145 -8.26 10.72 -20.27
N ALA A 146 -9.15 10.84 -19.29
CA ALA A 146 -9.23 12.00 -18.39
C ALA A 146 -8.07 12.08 -17.39
N ALA A 147 -7.33 11.00 -17.17
CA ALA A 147 -6.20 10.97 -16.23
C ALA A 147 -4.99 11.76 -16.77
N ASP A 148 -4.30 12.49 -15.89
CA ASP A 148 -2.99 13.09 -16.18
C ASP A 148 -1.89 12.30 -15.46
N PRO A 149 -1.16 11.41 -16.15
CA PRO A 149 -0.08 10.64 -15.55
C PRO A 149 1.08 11.47 -14.98
N ARG A 150 1.20 12.75 -15.35
CA ARG A 150 2.22 13.67 -14.79
C ARG A 150 1.84 14.15 -13.39
N ARG A 151 0.59 13.95 -12.98
CA ARG A 151 0.07 14.27 -11.65
C ARG A 151 -0.30 12.99 -10.92
N THR A 152 0.63 12.02 -10.91
CA THR A 152 0.43 10.72 -10.25
C THR A 152 0.83 10.80 -8.79
N VAL A 153 -0.09 10.44 -7.90
CA VAL A 153 0.16 10.14 -6.50
C VAL A 153 0.00 8.64 -6.31
N ILE A 154 0.95 8.00 -5.64
CA ILE A 154 0.82 6.60 -5.27
C ILE A 154 0.32 6.51 -3.83
N ALA A 155 -0.71 5.74 -3.59
CA ALA A 155 -1.27 5.49 -2.27
C ALA A 155 -1.38 3.98 -2.02
N GLY A 156 -1.33 3.58 -0.76
CA GLY A 156 -1.51 2.18 -0.41
C GLY A 156 -1.74 2.01 1.07
N HIS A 157 -2.46 0.94 1.45
CA HIS A 157 -2.82 0.64 2.81
C HIS A 157 -2.02 -0.54 3.36
N SER A 158 -1.50 -0.44 4.59
CA SER A 158 -0.83 -1.56 5.27
C SER A 158 0.32 -2.13 4.42
N ALA A 159 0.27 -3.40 4.02
CA ALA A 159 1.17 -4.02 3.05
C ALA A 159 1.23 -3.27 1.71
N GLY A 160 0.12 -2.70 1.24
CA GLY A 160 0.09 -1.84 0.05
C GLY A 160 0.78 -0.49 0.28
N GLY A 161 0.74 0.03 1.51
CA GLY A 161 1.50 1.22 1.92
C GLY A 161 3.00 0.98 1.87
N HIS A 162 3.46 -0.20 2.31
CA HIS A 162 4.83 -0.65 2.11
C HIS A 162 5.21 -0.66 0.62
N LEU A 163 4.39 -1.29 -0.23
CA LEU A 163 4.66 -1.38 -1.67
C LEU A 163 4.64 -0.01 -2.36
N ALA A 164 3.82 0.94 -1.87
CA ALA A 164 3.80 2.32 -2.37
C ALA A 164 5.11 3.06 -2.06
N LEU A 165 5.59 2.95 -0.83
CA LEU A 165 6.89 3.50 -0.42
C LEU A 165 8.04 2.86 -1.21
N TRP A 166 8.03 1.53 -1.36
CA TRP A 166 9.02 0.80 -2.13
C TRP A 166 9.03 1.22 -3.61
N ALA A 167 7.86 1.34 -4.24
CA ALA A 167 7.75 1.73 -5.65
C ALA A 167 8.31 3.14 -5.91
N ALA A 168 8.14 4.06 -4.96
CA ALA A 168 8.73 5.39 -5.01
C ALA A 168 10.26 5.37 -4.82
N ALA A 169 10.79 4.39 -4.10
CA ALA A 169 12.22 4.22 -3.80
C ALA A 169 13.00 3.46 -4.88
N ARG A 170 12.37 3.00 -5.97
CA ARG A 170 13.02 2.12 -6.97
C ARG A 170 14.32 2.67 -7.56
N HIS A 171 14.50 3.98 -7.64
CA HIS A 171 15.71 4.62 -8.18
C HIS A 171 16.89 4.59 -7.19
N VAL A 172 16.63 4.47 -5.89
CA VAL A 172 17.67 4.38 -4.85
C VAL A 172 18.01 2.94 -4.45
N LEU A 173 17.35 1.93 -5.03
CA LEU A 173 17.64 0.53 -4.77
C LEU A 173 19.15 0.25 -4.88
N PRO A 174 19.72 -0.57 -3.97
CA PRO A 174 21.14 -0.94 -4.01
C PRO A 174 21.54 -1.60 -5.34
N ALA A 175 22.84 -1.57 -5.63
CA ALA A 175 23.39 -2.36 -6.72
C ALA A 175 23.18 -3.86 -6.42
N GLY A 176 22.81 -4.64 -7.46
CA GLY A 176 22.51 -6.06 -7.30
C GLY A 176 21.04 -6.37 -7.04
N SER A 177 20.15 -5.35 -6.98
CA SER A 177 18.72 -5.59 -6.98
C SER A 177 18.29 -6.41 -8.19
N PRO A 178 17.20 -7.20 -8.10
CA PRO A 178 16.66 -7.95 -9.23
C PRO A 178 16.45 -7.10 -10.47
N ALA A 179 16.58 -7.73 -11.64
CA ALA A 179 16.45 -7.05 -12.92
C ALA A 179 15.06 -6.42 -13.08
N GLY A 180 15.01 -5.18 -13.57
CA GLY A 180 13.75 -4.46 -13.78
C GLY A 180 13.24 -3.70 -12.55
N TRP A 181 13.83 -3.88 -11.36
CA TRP A 181 13.38 -3.15 -10.17
C TRP A 181 13.93 -1.73 -10.14
N LYS A 182 15.25 -1.60 -10.34
CA LYS A 182 15.92 -0.32 -10.22
C LYS A 182 15.67 0.59 -11.41
N LEU A 183 15.24 1.81 -11.11
CA LEU A 183 15.07 2.87 -12.10
C LEU A 183 16.38 3.69 -12.24
N PRO A 184 16.68 4.24 -13.44
CA PRO A 184 17.84 5.09 -13.66
C PRO A 184 17.69 6.50 -13.05
N SER A 185 16.46 6.91 -12.73
CA SER A 185 16.13 8.24 -12.18
C SER A 185 14.85 8.12 -11.32
N PRO A 186 14.56 9.12 -10.49
CA PRO A 186 13.31 9.16 -9.72
C PRO A 186 12.08 8.96 -10.61
N PRO A 187 11.09 8.17 -10.16
CA PRO A 187 9.83 8.02 -10.89
C PRO A 187 9.07 9.35 -10.97
N LEU A 188 8.28 9.51 -12.03
CA LEU A 188 7.44 10.69 -12.21
C LEU A 188 6.21 10.62 -11.29
N LEU A 189 6.43 10.85 -9.99
CA LEU A 189 5.40 10.91 -8.96
C LEU A 189 5.32 12.31 -8.37
N ARG A 190 4.12 12.77 -8.06
CA ARG A 190 3.89 13.95 -7.21
C ARG A 190 4.21 13.65 -5.76
N GLY A 191 3.94 12.42 -5.33
CA GLY A 191 4.26 11.96 -4.00
C GLY A 191 3.66 10.60 -3.66
N VAL A 192 3.84 10.22 -2.41
CA VAL A 192 3.30 9.01 -1.79
C VAL A 192 2.41 9.39 -0.61
N VAL A 193 1.22 8.78 -0.53
CA VAL A 193 0.38 8.80 0.68
C VAL A 193 0.26 7.37 1.19
N ALA A 194 1.02 7.03 2.22
CA ALA A 194 1.04 5.69 2.79
C ALA A 194 0.10 5.60 4.01
N LEU A 195 -0.85 4.67 3.97
CA LEU A 195 -1.92 4.50 4.95
C LEU A 195 -1.57 3.35 5.89
N ALA A 196 -1.27 3.64 7.15
CA ALA A 196 -0.85 2.67 8.16
C ALA A 196 0.17 1.64 7.60
N PRO A 197 1.28 2.10 6.95
CA PRO A 197 2.15 1.23 6.18
C PRO A 197 3.01 0.34 7.08
N ILE A 198 3.37 -0.86 6.59
CA ILE A 198 4.49 -1.63 7.15
C ILE A 198 5.79 -1.03 6.57
N ALA A 199 6.22 0.12 7.13
CA ALA A 199 7.23 0.99 6.54
C ALA A 199 8.67 0.71 7.00
N ASP A 200 8.82 -0.05 8.09
CA ASP A 200 10.10 -0.44 8.69
C ASP A 200 10.01 -1.92 9.06
N PHE A 201 10.74 -2.76 8.37
CA PHE A 201 10.66 -4.21 8.54
C PHE A 201 11.34 -4.69 9.84
N GLU A 202 12.38 -4.01 10.31
CA GLU A 202 13.04 -4.39 11.56
C GLU A 202 12.08 -4.17 12.74
N VAL A 203 11.48 -2.99 12.83
CA VAL A 203 10.49 -2.67 13.87
C VAL A 203 9.22 -3.53 13.72
N ALA A 204 8.77 -3.80 12.50
CA ALA A 204 7.62 -4.66 12.27
C ALA A 204 7.84 -6.09 12.76
N GLU A 205 9.03 -6.68 12.56
CA GLU A 205 9.38 -8.00 13.08
C GLU A 205 9.53 -8.00 14.60
N GLU A 206 10.18 -6.97 15.19
CA GLU A 206 10.29 -6.82 16.64
C GLU A 206 8.93 -6.77 17.34
N LEU A 207 7.96 -6.11 16.72
CA LEU A 207 6.57 -5.99 17.21
C LEU A 207 5.68 -7.18 16.81
N GLY A 208 6.18 -8.11 16.01
CA GLY A 208 5.41 -9.27 15.52
C GLY A 208 4.24 -8.89 14.59
N VAL A 209 4.38 -7.79 13.85
CA VAL A 209 3.33 -7.27 12.95
C VAL A 209 2.85 -8.36 12.00
N CYS A 210 1.53 -8.55 11.97
CA CYS A 210 0.89 -9.56 11.12
C CYS A 210 1.50 -10.98 11.24
N GLY A 211 2.11 -11.32 12.40
CA GLY A 211 2.70 -12.65 12.65
C GLY A 211 3.94 -12.93 11.82
N GLY A 212 4.87 -11.97 11.70
CA GLY A 212 6.12 -12.11 10.96
C GLY A 212 5.91 -12.11 9.44
N ALA A 213 4.96 -11.29 8.95
CA ALA A 213 4.62 -11.26 7.54
C ALA A 213 5.77 -10.71 6.68
N SER A 214 6.61 -9.80 7.21
CA SER A 214 7.76 -9.24 6.50
C SER A 214 8.82 -10.31 6.20
N ALA A 215 9.15 -11.12 7.21
CA ALA A 215 10.07 -12.26 7.00
C ALA A 215 9.51 -13.27 6.00
N GLN A 216 8.20 -13.57 6.08
CA GLN A 216 7.52 -14.45 5.12
C GLN A 216 7.58 -13.90 3.69
N LEU A 217 7.32 -12.60 3.50
CA LEU A 217 7.42 -11.93 2.20
C LEU A 217 8.80 -12.11 1.59
N LEU A 218 9.85 -12.03 2.40
CA LEU A 218 11.23 -12.20 1.97
C LEU A 218 11.63 -13.68 1.79
N GLY A 219 10.73 -14.65 2.03
CA GLY A 219 10.98 -16.07 1.89
C GLY A 219 11.50 -16.76 3.15
N GLY A 220 11.34 -16.11 4.31
CA GLY A 220 11.70 -16.59 5.64
C GLY A 220 13.04 -16.08 6.14
N ASP A 221 13.32 -16.32 7.42
CA ASP A 221 14.48 -15.81 8.16
C ASP A 221 15.83 -16.12 7.48
N ALA A 222 15.93 -17.27 6.82
CA ALA A 222 17.14 -17.67 6.11
C ALA A 222 17.55 -16.72 4.99
N HIS A 223 16.60 -15.94 4.46
CA HIS A 223 16.82 -14.99 3.36
C HIS A 223 16.76 -13.53 3.81
N TRP A 224 16.46 -13.27 5.08
CA TRP A 224 16.30 -11.92 5.61
C TRP A 224 17.48 -11.01 5.29
N ALA A 225 18.67 -11.40 5.76
CA ALA A 225 19.88 -10.58 5.60
C ALA A 225 20.27 -10.32 4.14
N GLU A 226 19.90 -11.23 3.23
CA GLU A 226 20.16 -11.09 1.78
C GLU A 226 19.19 -10.12 1.11
N ARG A 227 17.91 -10.08 1.58
CA ARG A 227 16.81 -9.47 0.81
C ARG A 227 16.26 -8.18 1.42
N VAL A 228 16.38 -7.99 2.73
CA VAL A 228 15.80 -6.84 3.43
C VAL A 228 16.26 -5.50 2.84
N ALA A 229 17.51 -5.35 2.48
CA ALA A 229 18.06 -4.11 1.91
C ALA A 229 17.44 -3.72 0.55
N TYR A 230 16.76 -4.64 -0.14
CA TYR A 230 16.07 -4.39 -1.39
C TYR A 230 14.56 -4.16 -1.22
N ALA A 231 14.03 -4.43 -0.04
CA ALA A 231 12.59 -4.48 0.22
C ALA A 231 12.11 -3.50 1.29
N ASP A 232 12.92 -3.23 2.29
CA ASP A 232 12.55 -2.40 3.43
C ASP A 232 12.60 -0.90 3.09
N PRO A 233 11.46 -0.18 3.13
CA PRO A 233 11.43 1.24 2.85
C PRO A 233 12.33 2.07 3.78
N ALA A 234 12.46 1.70 5.07
CA ALA A 234 13.32 2.40 6.01
C ALA A 234 14.81 2.31 5.64
N ALA A 235 15.22 1.25 4.94
CA ALA A 235 16.58 1.11 4.42
C ALA A 235 16.80 1.85 3.08
N LEU A 236 15.73 2.33 2.43
CA LEU A 236 15.76 2.95 1.10
C LEU A 236 15.64 4.48 1.13
N VAL A 237 15.62 5.10 2.29
CA VAL A 237 15.63 6.58 2.40
C VAL A 237 17.06 7.13 2.28
N PRO A 238 17.29 8.32 1.72
CA PRO A 238 16.29 9.27 1.22
C PRO A 238 15.87 8.96 -0.23
N THR A 239 14.60 9.17 -0.52
CA THR A 239 14.06 8.99 -1.88
C THR A 239 13.96 10.29 -2.66
N GLY A 240 13.86 11.42 -1.98
CA GLY A 240 13.58 12.72 -2.58
C GLY A 240 12.16 12.86 -3.15
N ILE A 241 11.27 11.89 -2.87
CA ILE A 241 9.86 11.93 -3.27
C ILE A 241 9.03 12.41 -2.09
N ALA A 242 8.18 13.42 -2.30
CA ALA A 242 7.29 13.93 -1.26
C ALA A 242 6.43 12.79 -0.70
N THR A 243 6.49 12.59 0.62
CA THR A 243 5.83 11.46 1.29
C THR A 243 5.07 11.93 2.51
N THR A 244 3.81 11.50 2.61
CA THR A 244 2.97 11.64 3.81
C THR A 244 2.52 10.26 4.26
N ILE A 245 2.61 9.99 5.56
CA ILE A 245 2.00 8.82 6.21
C ILE A 245 0.77 9.29 6.95
N VAL A 246 -0.36 8.61 6.74
CA VAL A 246 -1.58 8.75 7.55
C VAL A 246 -1.74 7.50 8.39
N HIS A 247 -1.84 7.64 9.72
CA HIS A 247 -1.84 6.51 10.64
C HIS A 247 -2.79 6.72 11.81
N GLY A 248 -3.53 5.70 12.19
CA GLY A 248 -4.34 5.70 13.41
C GLY A 248 -3.47 5.50 14.65
N ARG A 249 -3.64 6.32 15.69
CA ARG A 249 -2.90 6.15 16.96
C ARG A 249 -3.26 4.87 17.70
N GLU A 250 -4.46 4.39 17.45
CA GLU A 250 -5.02 3.23 18.12
C GLU A 250 -4.89 1.93 17.28
N ASP A 251 -4.04 1.97 16.25
CA ASP A 251 -3.80 0.83 15.36
C ASP A 251 -3.06 -0.28 16.11
N ILE A 252 -3.75 -1.42 16.29
CA ILE A 252 -3.18 -2.63 16.93
C ILE A 252 -2.72 -3.68 15.90
N VAL A 253 -3.00 -3.46 14.61
CA VAL A 253 -2.60 -4.35 13.52
C VAL A 253 -1.19 -3.99 13.04
N VAL A 254 -0.96 -2.70 12.76
CA VAL A 254 0.35 -2.11 12.51
C VAL A 254 0.53 -0.94 13.47
N PRO A 255 1.20 -1.12 14.62
CA PRO A 255 1.40 -0.05 15.58
C PRO A 255 2.10 1.18 14.97
N SER A 256 1.69 2.39 15.36
CA SER A 256 2.24 3.65 14.83
C SER A 256 3.76 3.77 14.96
N ALA A 257 4.36 3.04 15.90
CA ALA A 257 5.81 2.94 16.07
C ALA A 257 6.54 2.53 14.78
N VAL A 258 5.91 1.72 13.91
CA VAL A 258 6.48 1.34 12.60
C VAL A 258 6.60 2.55 11.67
N ALA A 259 5.57 3.39 11.63
CA ALA A 259 5.56 4.63 10.86
C ALA A 259 6.53 5.68 11.45
N GLU A 260 6.54 5.82 12.78
CA GLU A 260 7.42 6.75 13.50
C GLU A 260 8.90 6.39 13.28
N SER A 261 9.24 5.10 13.25
CA SER A 261 10.60 4.64 12.95
C SER A 261 11.02 5.00 11.52
N TYR A 262 10.17 4.78 10.53
CA TYR A 262 10.43 5.19 9.16
C TYR A 262 10.67 6.70 9.05
N VAL A 263 9.82 7.53 9.69
CA VAL A 263 9.99 8.99 9.72
C VAL A 263 11.32 9.38 10.36
N ALA A 264 11.70 8.70 11.45
CA ALA A 264 13.00 8.93 12.10
C ALA A 264 14.18 8.53 11.20
N ALA A 265 14.08 7.41 10.48
CA ALA A 265 15.09 6.97 9.51
C ALA A 265 15.22 7.98 8.36
N ALA A 266 14.11 8.47 7.81
CA ALA A 266 14.09 9.50 6.77
C ALA A 266 14.74 10.80 7.26
N ALA A 267 14.36 11.28 8.45
CA ALA A 267 14.94 12.49 9.04
C ALA A 267 16.46 12.35 9.26
N LYS A 268 16.93 11.19 9.72
CA LYS A 268 18.35 10.89 9.85
C LYS A 268 19.09 10.89 8.51
N ALA A 269 18.41 10.50 7.44
CA ALA A 269 18.93 10.54 6.07
C ALA A 269 18.80 11.93 5.42
N GLY A 270 18.22 12.94 6.13
CA GLY A 270 18.08 14.31 5.65
C GLY A 270 16.79 14.54 4.81
N GLU A 271 15.83 13.63 4.87
CA GLU A 271 14.54 13.72 4.19
C GLU A 271 13.42 14.04 5.18
N THR A 272 12.48 14.91 4.79
CA THR A 272 11.29 15.21 5.59
C THR A 272 10.10 14.41 5.07
N VAL A 273 9.50 13.62 5.96
CA VAL A 273 8.27 12.85 5.72
C VAL A 273 7.16 13.42 6.60
N GLY A 274 6.01 13.70 6.00
CA GLY A 274 4.80 14.07 6.73
C GLY A 274 4.25 12.87 7.52
N LEU A 275 3.81 13.11 8.77
CA LEU A 275 3.15 12.09 9.59
C LEU A 275 1.88 12.67 10.20
N THR A 276 0.74 12.23 9.70
CA THR A 276 -0.60 12.59 10.19
C THR A 276 -1.12 11.46 11.07
N LEU A 277 -1.10 11.68 12.39
CA LEU A 277 -1.59 10.72 13.38
C LEU A 277 -3.02 11.07 13.80
N LEU A 278 -3.95 10.13 13.64
CA LEU A 278 -5.38 10.32 13.91
C LEU A 278 -5.76 9.71 15.26
N ASP A 279 -6.24 10.55 16.18
CA ASP A 279 -6.69 10.12 17.50
C ASP A 279 -8.00 9.32 17.41
N GLY A 280 -8.10 8.22 18.18
CA GLY A 280 -9.28 7.36 18.22
C GLY A 280 -9.49 6.49 16.96
N VAL A 281 -8.52 6.44 16.06
CA VAL A 281 -8.56 5.71 14.79
C VAL A 281 -7.61 4.52 14.85
N GLY A 282 -8.09 3.35 14.42
CA GLY A 282 -7.28 2.13 14.26
C GLY A 282 -6.82 1.93 12.81
N HIS A 283 -6.74 0.65 12.40
CA HIS A 283 -6.14 0.28 11.12
C HIS A 283 -7.06 0.51 9.92
N PHE A 284 -8.35 0.16 10.04
CA PHE A 284 -9.26 0.05 8.91
C PHE A 284 -10.02 1.33 8.52
N PRO A 285 -10.25 2.33 9.39
CA PRO A 285 -10.97 3.54 9.01
C PRO A 285 -10.32 4.35 7.87
N LEU A 286 -9.01 4.14 7.64
CA LEU A 286 -8.28 4.79 6.54
C LEU A 286 -8.73 4.33 5.15
N ILE A 287 -9.37 3.16 5.06
CA ILE A 287 -9.91 2.61 3.80
C ILE A 287 -11.44 2.51 3.80
N ASP A 288 -12.08 2.98 4.86
CA ASP A 288 -13.55 2.96 4.99
C ASP A 288 -14.14 4.28 4.48
N PRO A 289 -14.85 4.30 3.33
CA PRO A 289 -15.48 5.51 2.80
C PRO A 289 -16.51 6.15 3.72
N ALA A 290 -17.00 5.44 4.74
CA ALA A 290 -17.94 5.95 5.73
C ALA A 290 -17.25 6.63 6.93
N ALA A 291 -15.94 6.48 7.07
CA ALA A 291 -15.17 7.04 8.18
C ALA A 291 -14.59 8.42 7.84
N ASP A 292 -14.58 9.33 8.82
CA ASP A 292 -13.93 10.65 8.69
C ASP A 292 -12.44 10.54 8.35
N ALA A 293 -11.77 9.50 8.82
CA ALA A 293 -10.38 9.22 8.51
C ALA A 293 -10.11 9.07 7.00
N CYS A 294 -11.06 8.51 6.25
CA CYS A 294 -10.97 8.38 4.79
C CYS A 294 -11.03 9.74 4.09
N ALA A 295 -11.76 10.72 4.64
CA ALA A 295 -11.75 12.09 4.11
C ALA A 295 -10.38 12.77 4.31
N VAL A 296 -9.68 12.51 5.42
CA VAL A 296 -8.31 12.97 5.63
C VAL A 296 -7.37 12.35 4.60
N VAL A 297 -7.53 11.07 4.29
CA VAL A 297 -6.76 10.41 3.22
C VAL A 297 -6.93 11.12 1.88
N ALA A 298 -8.16 11.44 1.49
CA ALA A 298 -8.42 12.16 0.23
C ALA A 298 -7.80 13.56 0.23
N GLU A 299 -7.82 14.26 1.36
CA GLU A 299 -7.19 15.57 1.52
C GLU A 299 -5.66 15.49 1.34
N GLU A 300 -4.99 14.56 2.01
CA GLU A 300 -3.53 14.38 1.88
C GLU A 300 -3.12 14.03 0.43
N ILE A 301 -3.93 13.22 -0.25
CA ILE A 301 -3.73 12.95 -1.68
C ILE A 301 -3.90 14.23 -2.50
N SER A 302 -4.92 15.02 -2.18
CA SER A 302 -5.22 16.29 -2.87
C SER A 302 -4.07 17.29 -2.77
N GLN A 303 -3.47 17.44 -1.59
CA GLN A 303 -2.35 18.34 -1.34
C GLN A 303 -1.12 18.02 -2.21
N LEU A 304 -0.89 16.76 -2.54
CA LEU A 304 0.21 16.36 -3.41
C LEU A 304 -0.16 16.45 -4.90
N ALA A 305 -1.42 16.22 -5.23
CA ALA A 305 -1.89 16.08 -6.61
C ALA A 305 -2.17 17.41 -7.32
N TRP A 306 -2.56 18.45 -6.56
CA TRP A 306 -2.94 19.78 -7.07
C TRP A 306 -1.91 20.86 -6.78
#